data_a24b001dc14ec65401dce45c6ab99c9e
#
_entry.id   a24b001dc14ec65401dce45c6ab99c9e
#
_cell.length_a   1.000
_cell.length_b   1.000
_cell.length_c   1.000
_cell.angle_alpha   90.00
_cell.angle_beta   90.00
_cell.angle_gamma   90.00
#
_symmetry.space_group_name_H-M   'P 1'
#
loop_
_entity.id
_entity.type
_entity.pdbx_description
1 polymer ?
#
loop_
_entity_poly.entity_id
_entity_poly.type
_entity_poly.pdbx_seq_one_letter_code
_entity_poly.pdbx_strand_id
1 'polypeptide(L)'
;MNLFKRAIIIGICLLLIPFVAVATAGAKQRFEDGPNRVFSGGPLVAGELHSGPDPDWSFVSEIPTIEMQLLDPAQSRRIWIAEYENKIYVWSGYMGNPIGRIWKQWPIQAERDGRAVIRING
;
A
#
# COMPACT_ATOMS: atom_id res chain seq x y z
N MET A 1 16.87 -35.39 23.65
CA MET A 1 15.96 -34.27 23.90
C MET A 1 14.69 -34.80 24.52
N ASN A 2 14.26 -34.26 25.65
CA ASN A 2 13.09 -34.73 26.34
C ASN A 2 11.78 -34.27 25.62
N LEU A 3 10.68 -34.92 25.95
CA LEU A 3 9.38 -34.65 25.33
C LEU A 3 8.94 -33.19 25.44
N PHE A 4 9.23 -32.54 26.58
CA PHE A 4 8.91 -31.14 26.81
C PHE A 4 9.63 -30.21 25.87
N LYS A 5 10.94 -30.38 25.66
CA LYS A 5 11.70 -29.57 24.68
C LYS A 5 11.20 -29.76 23.26
N ARG A 6 10.84 -31.00 22.88
CA ARG A 6 10.26 -31.28 21.56
C ARG A 6 8.93 -30.55 21.37
N ALA A 7 8.07 -30.58 22.38
CA ALA A 7 6.79 -29.87 22.31
C ALA A 7 6.95 -28.36 22.15
N ILE A 8 7.91 -27.76 22.88
CA ILE A 8 8.21 -26.33 22.76
C ILE A 8 8.69 -26.00 21.34
N ILE A 9 9.62 -26.78 20.80
CA ILE A 9 10.14 -26.55 19.44
C ILE A 9 9.04 -26.64 18.40
N ILE A 10 8.19 -27.64 18.49
CA ILE A 10 7.05 -27.82 17.59
C ILE A 10 6.11 -26.63 17.71
N GLY A 11 5.80 -26.18 18.94
CA GLY A 11 4.95 -25.01 19.16
C GLY A 11 5.51 -23.74 18.54
N ILE A 12 6.81 -23.49 18.71
CA ILE A 12 7.51 -22.34 18.11
C ILE A 12 7.46 -22.44 16.58
N CYS A 13 7.75 -23.60 15.99
CA CYS A 13 7.69 -23.80 14.55
C CYS A 13 6.28 -23.53 13.99
N LEU A 14 5.24 -24.03 14.69
CA LEU A 14 3.86 -23.79 14.27
C LEU A 14 3.45 -22.31 14.32
N LEU A 15 3.99 -21.54 15.26
CA LEU A 15 3.76 -20.10 15.35
C LEU A 15 4.54 -19.32 14.28
N LEU A 16 5.73 -19.81 13.89
CA LEU A 16 6.56 -19.15 12.88
C LEU A 16 6.03 -19.35 11.45
N ILE A 17 5.34 -20.45 11.15
CA ILE A 17 4.82 -20.73 9.81
C ILE A 17 3.94 -19.58 9.28
N PRO A 18 2.86 -19.14 9.96
CA PRO A 18 2.04 -18.05 9.47
C PRO A 18 2.79 -16.73 9.39
N PHE A 19 3.70 -16.46 10.32
CA PHE A 19 4.54 -15.27 10.29
C PHE A 19 5.44 -15.24 9.05
N VAL A 20 6.14 -16.32 8.75
CA VAL A 20 7.00 -16.44 7.57
C VAL A 20 6.17 -16.35 6.29
N ALA A 21 5.00 -16.97 6.24
CA ALA A 21 4.09 -16.90 5.09
C ALA A 21 3.66 -15.46 4.80
N VAL A 22 3.25 -14.70 5.82
CA VAL A 22 2.85 -13.29 5.69
C VAL A 22 4.04 -12.41 5.27
N ALA A 23 5.19 -12.59 5.90
CA ALA A 23 6.40 -11.83 5.58
C ALA A 23 6.87 -12.09 4.13
N THR A 24 6.81 -13.35 3.68
CA THR A 24 7.16 -13.72 2.31
C THR A 24 6.17 -13.13 1.30
N ALA A 25 4.88 -13.20 1.58
CA ALA A 25 3.85 -12.62 0.72
C ALA A 25 4.02 -11.10 0.60
N GLY A 26 4.29 -10.42 1.70
CA GLY A 26 4.55 -8.98 1.70
C GLY A 26 5.82 -8.60 0.94
N ALA A 27 6.90 -9.35 1.14
CA ALA A 27 8.16 -9.13 0.42
C ALA A 27 7.99 -9.37 -1.09
N LYS A 28 7.30 -10.42 -1.48
CA LYS A 28 6.99 -10.70 -2.90
C LYS A 28 6.20 -9.55 -3.53
N GLN A 29 5.17 -9.06 -2.85
CA GLN A 29 4.33 -7.98 -3.38
C GLN A 29 5.11 -6.69 -3.68
N ARG A 30 6.22 -6.45 -2.98
CA ARG A 30 7.09 -5.29 -3.23
C ARG A 30 7.74 -5.30 -4.61
N PHE A 31 7.77 -6.42 -5.30
CA PHE A 31 8.32 -6.58 -6.64
C PHE A 31 7.24 -6.70 -7.73
N GLU A 32 5.98 -6.70 -7.33
CA GLU A 32 4.86 -6.74 -8.27
C GLU A 32 4.47 -5.34 -8.76
N ASP A 33 3.79 -5.28 -9.90
CA ASP A 33 3.23 -4.06 -10.44
C ASP A 33 1.96 -3.67 -9.65
N GLY A 34 2.15 -2.79 -8.69
CA GLY A 34 1.07 -2.29 -7.87
C GLY A 34 0.81 -3.09 -6.59
N PRO A 35 -0.07 -2.56 -5.73
CA PRO A 35 -0.42 -3.17 -4.47
C PRO A 35 -1.48 -4.26 -4.64
N ASN A 36 -1.57 -5.16 -3.66
CA ASN A 36 -2.78 -5.95 -3.47
C ASN A 36 -3.66 -5.33 -2.37
N ARG A 37 -4.66 -6.08 -1.89
CA ARG A 37 -5.56 -5.58 -0.83
C ARG A 37 -4.89 -5.34 0.51
N VAL A 38 -3.80 -6.06 0.78
CA VAL A 38 -3.16 -6.12 2.10
C VAL A 38 -1.80 -5.44 2.08
N PHE A 39 -1.00 -5.73 1.06
CA PHE A 39 0.39 -5.30 0.98
C PHE A 39 0.61 -4.22 -0.07
N SER A 40 1.50 -3.29 0.24
CA SER A 40 2.03 -2.37 -0.76
C SER A 40 2.84 -3.11 -1.81
N GLY A 41 2.80 -2.59 -3.03
CA GLY A 41 3.51 -3.13 -4.17
C GLY A 41 4.72 -2.31 -4.58
N GLY A 42 5.35 -2.75 -5.65
CA GLY A 42 6.42 -2.05 -6.33
C GLY A 42 5.91 -0.86 -7.16
N PRO A 43 6.77 -0.28 -7.99
CA PRO A 43 6.37 0.80 -8.89
C PRO A 43 5.22 0.40 -9.82
N LEU A 44 4.38 1.36 -10.14
CA LEU A 44 3.31 1.20 -11.13
C LEU A 44 3.93 1.23 -12.53
N VAL A 45 3.76 0.16 -13.29
CA VAL A 45 4.36 -0.02 -14.62
C VAL A 45 3.31 -0.09 -15.71
N ALA A 46 2.28 -0.95 -15.55
CA ALA A 46 1.23 -1.11 -16.53
C ALA A 46 0.26 0.07 -16.52
N GLY A 47 -0.37 0.29 -17.65
CA GLY A 47 -1.31 1.37 -17.89
C GLY A 47 -0.78 2.37 -18.90
N GLU A 48 -1.64 3.25 -19.36
CA GLU A 48 -1.30 4.33 -20.27
C GLU A 48 -1.03 5.61 -19.49
N LEU A 49 0.19 6.17 -19.64
CA LEU A 49 0.54 7.40 -18.97
C LEU A 49 -0.19 8.59 -19.61
N HIS A 50 -1.08 9.21 -18.82
CA HIS A 50 -1.71 10.45 -19.23
C HIS A 50 -0.69 11.59 -19.27
N SER A 51 -0.64 12.29 -20.38
CA SER A 51 0.16 13.50 -20.55
C SER A 51 -0.72 14.65 -21.03
N GLY A 52 -0.42 15.86 -20.58
CA GLY A 52 -1.21 17.04 -20.91
C GLY A 52 -1.96 17.62 -19.71
N PRO A 53 -2.97 18.47 -19.94
CA PRO A 53 -3.73 19.08 -18.84
C PRO A 53 -4.51 18.02 -18.05
N ASP A 54 -4.85 18.37 -16.81
CA ASP A 54 -5.69 17.52 -15.97
C ASP A 54 -7.01 17.17 -16.66
N PRO A 55 -7.45 15.92 -16.55
CA PRO A 55 -8.75 15.51 -17.07
C PRO A 55 -9.88 16.11 -16.24
N ASP A 56 -11.09 15.95 -16.72
CA ASP A 56 -12.27 16.14 -15.89
C ASP A 56 -12.34 14.99 -14.87
N TRP A 57 -12.15 15.32 -13.59
CA TRP A 57 -12.07 14.35 -12.50
C TRP A 57 -13.45 13.86 -12.01
N SER A 58 -14.55 14.29 -12.61
CA SER A 58 -15.89 13.93 -12.14
C SER A 58 -16.16 12.42 -12.08
N PHE A 59 -15.50 11.64 -12.94
CA PHE A 59 -15.62 10.17 -12.94
C PHE A 59 -15.12 9.52 -11.64
N VAL A 60 -14.28 10.20 -10.88
CA VAL A 60 -13.73 9.71 -9.62
C VAL A 60 -14.81 9.58 -8.54
N SER A 61 -15.92 10.29 -8.67
CA SER A 61 -17.03 10.19 -7.70
C SER A 61 -17.59 8.77 -7.54
N GLU A 62 -17.44 7.92 -8.54
CA GLU A 62 -17.84 6.52 -8.53
C GLU A 62 -16.72 5.55 -8.14
N ILE A 63 -15.51 6.05 -7.88
CA ILE A 63 -14.32 5.26 -7.61
C ILE A 63 -13.91 5.46 -6.15
N PRO A 64 -14.01 4.42 -5.29
CA PRO A 64 -13.67 4.59 -3.88
C PRO A 64 -12.16 4.55 -3.59
N THR A 65 -11.39 3.84 -4.42
CA THR A 65 -9.95 3.63 -4.20
C THR A 65 -9.17 3.67 -5.50
N ILE A 66 -7.93 4.12 -5.40
CA ILE A 66 -6.96 4.11 -6.49
C ILE A 66 -5.63 3.50 -6.02
N GLU A 67 -4.75 3.27 -6.96
CA GLU A 67 -3.36 2.93 -6.67
C GLU A 67 -2.51 4.21 -6.74
N MET A 68 -1.71 4.44 -5.72
CA MET A 68 -0.81 5.59 -5.63
C MET A 68 0.61 5.12 -5.33
N GLN A 69 1.56 5.64 -6.08
CA GLN A 69 2.99 5.44 -5.87
C GLN A 69 3.64 6.77 -5.50
N LEU A 70 4.30 6.83 -4.36
CA LEU A 70 5.28 7.86 -4.05
C LEU A 70 6.64 7.50 -4.67
N LEU A 71 7.48 8.50 -4.96
CA LEU A 71 8.66 8.26 -5.79
C LEU A 71 9.89 7.78 -5.01
N ASP A 72 10.02 8.14 -3.73
CA ASP A 72 11.18 7.77 -2.92
C ASP A 72 10.78 7.36 -1.50
N PRO A 73 10.83 6.07 -1.17
CA PRO A 73 11.05 4.93 -2.07
C PRO A 73 9.87 4.71 -3.02
N ALA A 74 10.15 4.18 -4.21
CA ALA A 74 9.14 3.85 -5.20
C ALA A 74 8.31 2.65 -4.74
N GLN A 75 7.18 2.94 -4.12
CA GLN A 75 6.30 1.96 -3.51
C GLN A 75 4.85 2.39 -3.71
N SER A 76 4.04 1.48 -4.20
CA SER A 76 2.63 1.73 -4.47
C SER A 76 1.72 1.15 -3.40
N ARG A 77 0.57 1.76 -3.24
CA ARG A 77 -0.46 1.35 -2.29
C ARG A 77 -1.84 1.70 -2.79
N ARG A 78 -2.83 1.01 -2.27
CA ARG A 78 -4.22 1.35 -2.48
C ARG A 78 -4.66 2.35 -1.42
N ILE A 79 -5.28 3.45 -1.87
CA ILE A 79 -5.75 4.52 -0.99
C ILE A 79 -7.16 4.96 -1.38
N TRP A 80 -7.85 5.58 -0.45
CA TRP A 80 -9.12 6.23 -0.73
C TRP A 80 -8.91 7.51 -1.51
N ILE A 81 -9.85 7.79 -2.40
CA ILE A 81 -9.88 9.00 -3.21
C ILE A 81 -11.30 9.60 -3.20
N ALA A 82 -11.36 10.91 -3.26
CA ALA A 82 -12.59 11.65 -3.47
C ALA A 82 -12.36 12.77 -4.48
N GLU A 83 -13.42 13.15 -5.17
CA GLU A 83 -13.44 14.31 -6.05
C GLU A 83 -14.32 15.41 -5.43
N TYR A 84 -13.88 16.62 -5.53
CA TYR A 84 -14.65 17.82 -5.17
C TYR A 84 -14.19 19.01 -6.01
N GLU A 85 -15.14 19.67 -6.66
CA GLU A 85 -14.88 20.83 -7.54
C GLU A 85 -13.79 20.57 -8.61
N ASN A 86 -13.88 19.41 -9.24
CA ASN A 86 -12.92 18.94 -10.25
C ASN A 86 -11.46 18.84 -9.77
N LYS A 87 -11.30 18.56 -8.47
CA LYS A 87 -10.01 18.25 -7.85
C LYS A 87 -10.10 16.91 -7.15
N ILE A 88 -8.99 16.21 -7.09
CA ILE A 88 -8.90 14.93 -6.38
C ILE A 88 -8.20 15.09 -5.05
N TYR A 89 -8.69 14.35 -4.07
CA TYR A 89 -8.19 14.33 -2.70
C TYR A 89 -7.94 12.90 -2.27
N VAL A 90 -6.84 12.68 -1.60
CA VAL A 90 -6.50 11.40 -0.99
C VAL A 90 -6.26 11.60 0.49
N TRP A 91 -6.56 10.59 1.30
CA TRP A 91 -6.33 10.69 2.74
C TRP A 91 -5.93 9.35 3.34
N SER A 92 -5.30 9.42 4.50
CA SER A 92 -4.97 8.27 5.32
C SER A 92 -5.81 8.26 6.58
N GLY A 93 -6.49 7.15 6.84
CA GLY A 93 -7.17 6.93 8.11
C GLY A 93 -6.19 6.57 9.24
N TYR A 94 -6.66 6.68 10.48
CA TYR A 94 -5.94 6.26 11.70
C TYR A 94 -4.65 7.01 12.03
N MET A 95 -4.36 8.16 11.40
CA MET A 95 -3.16 8.96 11.68
C MET A 95 -3.19 9.64 13.04
N GLY A 96 -4.36 9.82 13.64
CA GLY A 96 -4.50 10.29 15.02
C GLY A 96 -4.13 9.26 16.09
N ASN A 97 -3.96 8.00 15.73
CA ASN A 97 -3.60 6.90 16.61
C ASN A 97 -2.11 6.59 16.47
N PRO A 98 -1.35 6.41 17.58
CA PRO A 98 0.07 6.05 17.51
C PRO A 98 0.36 4.78 16.71
N ILE A 99 -0.50 3.76 16.79
CA ILE A 99 -0.38 2.52 16.03
C ILE A 99 -0.55 2.78 14.53
N GLY A 100 -1.50 3.62 14.15
CA GLY A 100 -1.70 4.03 12.76
C GLY A 100 -0.48 4.75 12.18
N ARG A 101 0.18 5.61 12.95
CA ARG A 101 1.41 6.29 12.54
C ARG A 101 2.58 5.34 12.31
N ILE A 102 2.69 4.29 13.12
CA ILE A 102 3.73 3.26 12.94
C ILE A 102 3.44 2.42 11.69
N TRP A 103 2.18 2.06 11.48
CA TRP A 103 1.76 1.23 10.36
C TRP A 103 1.80 1.97 9.02
N LYS A 104 1.34 3.23 8.99
CA LYS A 104 1.21 4.04 7.77
C LYS A 104 2.31 5.08 7.69
N GLN A 105 3.35 4.77 6.94
CA GLN A 105 4.51 5.65 6.73
C GLN A 105 4.36 6.58 5.52
N TRP A 106 3.46 6.30 4.60
CA TRP A 106 3.34 7.06 3.36
C TRP A 106 2.94 8.54 3.56
N PRO A 107 2.11 8.93 4.54
CA PRO A 107 1.82 10.34 4.74
C PRO A 107 3.06 11.15 5.13
N ILE A 108 3.95 10.58 5.94
CA ILE A 108 5.23 11.20 6.30
C ILE A 108 6.15 11.30 5.08
N GLN A 109 6.17 10.26 4.26
CA GLN A 109 6.91 10.26 2.99
C GLN A 109 6.38 11.34 2.04
N ALA A 110 5.06 11.51 1.93
CA ALA A 110 4.42 12.52 1.10
C ALA A 110 4.71 13.96 1.58
N GLU A 111 4.87 14.17 2.87
CA GLU A 111 5.30 15.48 3.41
C GLU A 111 6.70 15.84 2.98
N ARG A 112 7.60 14.87 2.85
CA ARG A 112 8.97 15.10 2.38
C ARG A 112 9.08 15.26 0.88
N ASP A 113 8.32 14.47 0.13
CA ASP A 113 8.24 14.51 -1.34
C ASP A 113 6.82 14.15 -1.77
N GLY A 114 6.04 15.15 -2.11
CA GLY A 114 4.63 15.02 -2.49
C GLY A 114 4.40 14.59 -3.93
N ARG A 115 5.45 14.33 -4.71
CA ARG A 115 5.30 13.84 -6.07
C ARG A 115 4.82 12.40 -6.07
N ALA A 116 3.85 12.11 -6.91
CA ALA A 116 3.24 10.79 -6.96
C ALA A 116 2.84 10.42 -8.38
N VAL A 117 2.72 9.12 -8.61
CA VAL A 117 2.03 8.53 -9.76
C VAL A 117 0.76 7.88 -9.25
N ILE A 118 -0.34 8.11 -9.94
CA ILE A 118 -1.61 7.44 -9.63
C ILE A 118 -2.05 6.59 -10.81
N ARG A 119 -2.69 5.47 -10.52
CA ARG A 119 -3.31 4.59 -11.50
C ARG A 119 -4.77 4.35 -11.12
N ILE A 120 -5.65 4.60 -12.07
CA ILE A 120 -7.09 4.49 -11.89
C ILE A 120 -7.62 3.52 -12.94
N ASN A 121 -8.29 2.45 -12.47
CA ASN A 121 -8.86 1.40 -13.33
C ASN A 121 -7.83 0.69 -14.24
N GLY A 122 -6.59 0.56 -13.79
CA GLY A 122 -5.52 -0.13 -14.50
C GLY A 122 -4.64 0.74 -15.36
#